data_b668f31c7dfe2b7ac3191c74dbb21d91
#
_entry.id   b668f31c7dfe2b7ac3191c74dbb21d91
#
_cell.length_a   1.000
_cell.length_b   1.000
_cell.length_c   1.000
_cell.angle_alpha   90.00
_cell.angle_beta   90.00
_cell.angle_gamma   90.00
#
_symmetry.space_group_name_H-M   'P 1'
#
loop_
_entity.id
_entity.type
_entity.pdbx_description
1 polymer ?
#
loop_
_entity_poly.entity_id
_entity_poly.type
_entity_poly.pdbx_seq_one_letter_code
_entity_poly.pdbx_strand_id
1 'polypeptide(L)'
;RQYVILCNAYGGVLNDPILLRISKDEFWFSLSDSDIGLYLQGVNADERFNVQINEIDACPVQIQGPKAKALMKDLCGSEVDIDNMPFYGLASAKVGGRSCIISQTGFSGESGFEIYLREATLYAEDMWNAVLEAGKKHNLMVIAPAHHRRIQAGILSWGQDMDHEHNPFPVSYTHLRAHETQDD
;
A
#
# COMPACT_ATOMS: atom_id res chain seq x y z
N ARG A 1 1.19 -10.85 -0.21
CA ARG A 1 0.78 -9.52 -0.69
C ARG A 1 0.89 -9.45 -2.20
N GLN A 2 -0.02 -8.75 -2.86
CA GLN A 2 -0.09 -8.70 -4.31
C GLN A 2 -0.75 -7.38 -4.75
N TYR A 3 -0.22 -6.78 -5.80
CA TYR A 3 -0.93 -5.75 -6.56
C TYR A 3 -2.03 -6.43 -7.37
N VAL A 4 -3.24 -5.94 -7.28
CA VAL A 4 -4.40 -6.49 -8.00
C VAL A 4 -5.15 -5.38 -8.70
N ILE A 5 -5.80 -5.71 -9.80
CA ILE A 5 -6.66 -4.79 -10.54
C ILE A 5 -8.08 -5.32 -10.47
N LEU A 6 -8.99 -4.52 -9.98
CA LEU A 6 -10.42 -4.83 -9.93
C LEU A 6 -11.09 -4.17 -11.13
N CYS A 7 -11.84 -4.96 -11.88
CA CYS A 7 -12.53 -4.50 -13.07
C CYS A 7 -14.04 -4.73 -12.97
N ASN A 8 -14.80 -3.89 -13.66
CA ASN A 8 -16.23 -4.11 -13.89
C ASN A 8 -16.45 -5.19 -14.97
N ALA A 9 -17.71 -5.52 -15.25
CA ALA A 9 -18.10 -6.54 -16.24
C ALA A 9 -17.68 -6.19 -17.69
N TYR A 10 -17.34 -4.94 -17.97
CA TYR A 10 -16.91 -4.47 -19.29
C TYR A 10 -15.39 -4.31 -19.40
N GLY A 11 -14.65 -4.66 -18.33
CA GLY A 11 -13.20 -4.57 -18.27
C GLY A 11 -12.67 -3.22 -17.79
N GLY A 12 -13.52 -2.25 -17.48
CA GLY A 12 -13.09 -0.97 -16.92
C GLY A 12 -12.53 -1.10 -15.51
N VAL A 13 -11.44 -0.39 -15.22
CA VAL A 13 -10.73 -0.47 -13.94
C VAL A 13 -11.52 0.24 -12.84
N LEU A 14 -11.97 -0.50 -11.86
CA LEU A 14 -12.66 0.04 -10.68
C LEU A 14 -11.68 0.57 -9.63
N ASN A 15 -10.57 -0.10 -9.44
CA ASN A 15 -9.44 0.31 -8.62
C ASN A 15 -8.26 -0.66 -8.78
N ASP A 16 -7.09 -0.28 -8.27
CA ASP A 16 -5.84 -1.02 -8.33
C ASP A 16 -5.20 -1.26 -6.95
N PRO A 17 -5.93 -1.85 -6.00
CA PRO A 17 -5.46 -1.97 -4.63
C PRO A 17 -4.26 -2.89 -4.46
N ILE A 18 -3.58 -2.71 -3.34
CA ILE A 18 -2.67 -3.70 -2.82
C ILE A 18 -3.45 -4.66 -1.91
N LEU A 19 -3.47 -5.93 -2.26
CA LEU A 19 -4.03 -7.00 -1.45
C LEU A 19 -3.01 -7.46 -0.40
N LEU A 20 -3.33 -7.30 0.87
CA LEU A 20 -2.54 -7.73 2.02
C LEU A 20 -3.20 -8.97 2.61
N ARG A 21 -2.51 -10.10 2.63
CA ARG A 21 -2.99 -11.29 3.36
C ARG A 21 -2.46 -11.24 4.78
N ILE A 22 -3.31 -10.88 5.72
CA ILE A 22 -2.95 -10.73 7.14
C ILE A 22 -2.89 -12.10 7.82
N SER A 23 -3.87 -12.97 7.52
CA SER A 23 -3.92 -14.35 8.02
C SER A 23 -4.46 -15.31 6.95
N LYS A 24 -4.80 -16.53 7.36
CA LYS A 24 -5.46 -17.49 6.46
C LYS A 24 -6.80 -16.96 5.95
N ASP A 25 -7.54 -16.28 6.82
CA ASP A 25 -8.94 -15.89 6.59
C ASP A 25 -9.15 -14.35 6.69
N GLU A 26 -8.07 -13.55 6.80
CA GLU A 26 -8.12 -12.09 6.89
C GLU A 26 -7.29 -11.47 5.77
N PHE A 27 -7.94 -10.63 4.96
CA PHE A 27 -7.34 -9.91 3.85
C PHE A 27 -7.70 -8.44 3.93
N TRP A 28 -6.74 -7.57 3.66
CA TRP A 28 -6.97 -6.14 3.55
C TRP A 28 -6.71 -5.66 2.14
N PHE A 29 -7.51 -4.72 1.69
CA PHE A 29 -7.22 -3.90 0.52
C PHE A 29 -6.69 -2.55 0.97
N SER A 30 -5.48 -2.20 0.54
CA SER A 30 -4.94 -0.84 0.67
C SER A 30 -5.07 -0.16 -0.67
N LEU A 31 -5.84 0.91 -0.74
CA LEU A 31 -6.21 1.61 -1.96
C LEU A 31 -6.37 3.11 -1.72
N SER A 32 -6.39 3.87 -2.82
CA SER A 32 -6.82 5.25 -2.82
C SER A 32 -8.35 5.35 -2.88
N ASP A 33 -8.87 6.57 -2.92
CA ASP A 33 -10.31 6.85 -2.92
C ASP A 33 -11.09 6.00 -3.92
N SER A 34 -12.04 5.23 -3.42
CA SER A 34 -13.06 4.56 -4.24
C SER A 34 -14.12 3.89 -3.38
N ASP A 35 -15.24 3.52 -4.00
CA ASP A 35 -16.35 2.80 -3.37
C ASP A 35 -16.18 1.27 -3.44
N ILE A 36 -14.95 0.76 -3.41
CA ILE A 36 -14.67 -0.69 -3.53
C ILE A 36 -15.36 -1.49 -2.41
N GLY A 37 -15.44 -0.95 -1.20
CA GLY A 37 -16.19 -1.59 -0.11
C GLY A 37 -17.65 -1.83 -0.48
N LEU A 38 -18.33 -0.81 -1.00
CA LEU A 38 -19.72 -0.91 -1.45
C LEU A 38 -19.87 -1.83 -2.68
N TYR A 39 -18.91 -1.77 -3.61
CA TYR A 39 -18.89 -2.67 -4.76
C TYR A 39 -18.80 -4.15 -4.32
N LEU A 40 -17.88 -4.49 -3.42
CA LEU A 40 -17.69 -5.84 -2.92
C LEU A 40 -18.92 -6.32 -2.12
N GLN A 41 -19.53 -5.45 -1.31
CA GLN A 41 -20.79 -5.74 -0.62
C GLN A 41 -21.92 -6.00 -1.63
N GLY A 42 -21.99 -5.22 -2.72
CA GLY A 42 -22.93 -5.44 -3.81
C GLY A 42 -22.72 -6.76 -4.54
N VAL A 43 -21.47 -7.15 -4.79
CA VAL A 43 -21.12 -8.45 -5.39
C VAL A 43 -21.54 -9.62 -4.48
N ASN A 44 -21.56 -9.43 -3.17
CA ASN A 44 -21.95 -10.43 -2.19
C ASN A 44 -23.36 -10.21 -1.60
N ALA A 45 -24.20 -9.42 -2.24
CA ALA A 45 -25.51 -9.05 -1.71
C ALA A 45 -26.47 -10.26 -1.50
N ASP A 46 -26.27 -11.33 -2.25
CA ASP A 46 -27.00 -12.61 -2.12
C ASP A 46 -26.30 -13.62 -1.19
N GLU A 47 -25.30 -13.16 -0.42
CA GLU A 47 -24.54 -13.98 0.56
C GLU A 47 -23.92 -15.26 -0.03
N ARG A 48 -23.64 -15.28 -1.34
CA ARG A 48 -23.04 -16.44 -2.01
C ARG A 48 -21.65 -16.81 -1.51
N PHE A 49 -20.93 -15.81 -0.93
CA PHE A 49 -19.63 -16.00 -0.33
C PHE A 49 -19.72 -15.80 1.19
N ASN A 50 -19.22 -16.76 1.94
CA ASN A 50 -19.12 -16.65 3.40
C ASN A 50 -17.96 -15.73 3.81
N VAL A 51 -18.15 -14.42 3.62
CA VAL A 51 -17.17 -13.39 3.93
C VAL A 51 -17.85 -12.18 4.61
N GLN A 52 -17.11 -11.51 5.49
CA GLN A 52 -17.50 -10.21 6.03
C GLN A 52 -16.65 -9.15 5.35
N ILE A 53 -17.27 -8.07 4.89
CA ILE A 53 -16.64 -6.96 4.20
C ILE A 53 -16.86 -5.71 5.05
N ASN A 54 -15.79 -5.20 5.64
CA ASN A 54 -15.84 -4.06 6.55
C ASN A 54 -14.74 -3.07 6.22
N GLU A 55 -15.01 -1.79 6.44
CA GLU A 55 -13.96 -0.80 6.58
C GLU A 55 -13.27 -0.99 7.94
N ILE A 56 -11.95 -0.96 7.95
CA ILE A 56 -11.16 -1.20 9.16
C ILE A 56 -10.58 0.10 9.70
N ASP A 57 -10.48 0.20 11.02
CA ASP A 57 -9.78 1.31 11.68
C ASP A 57 -8.25 1.09 11.58
N ALA A 58 -7.71 1.41 10.40
CA ALA A 58 -6.27 1.36 10.13
C ALA A 58 -5.84 2.59 9.34
N CYS A 59 -4.69 3.16 9.72
CA CYS A 59 -4.11 4.31 9.03
C CYS A 59 -2.73 3.95 8.49
N PRO A 60 -2.49 4.07 7.17
CA PRO A 60 -1.19 3.87 6.57
C PRO A 60 -0.32 5.12 6.70
N VAL A 61 0.94 4.92 7.08
CA VAL A 61 2.01 5.92 6.99
C VAL A 61 3.13 5.36 6.14
N GLN A 62 3.61 6.14 5.17
CA GLN A 62 4.71 5.73 4.31
C GLN A 62 6.03 6.36 4.80
N ILE A 63 7.07 5.53 4.92
CA ILE A 63 8.45 5.95 5.17
C ILE A 63 9.26 5.57 3.94
N GLN A 64 9.71 6.56 3.17
CA GLN A 64 10.33 6.37 1.86
C GLN A 64 11.70 7.03 1.78
N GLY A 65 12.61 6.43 1.01
CA GLY A 65 13.91 6.98 0.70
C GLY A 65 15.10 6.18 1.24
N PRO A 66 16.34 6.61 1.00
CA PRO A 66 17.55 5.81 1.23
C PRO A 66 17.79 5.45 2.71
N LYS A 67 17.21 6.20 3.64
CA LYS A 67 17.32 5.94 5.09
C LYS A 67 16.12 5.21 5.69
N ALA A 68 15.13 4.83 4.88
CA ALA A 68 13.91 4.19 5.35
C ALA A 68 14.18 2.90 6.14
N LYS A 69 15.07 2.04 5.65
CA LYS A 69 15.48 0.81 6.38
C LYS A 69 16.08 1.10 7.75
N ALA A 70 16.96 2.10 7.84
CA ALA A 70 17.60 2.45 9.10
C ALA A 70 16.57 2.97 10.12
N LEU A 71 15.66 3.84 9.68
CA LEU A 71 14.58 4.33 10.54
C LEU A 71 13.64 3.21 10.98
N MET A 72 13.27 2.30 10.07
CA MET A 72 12.41 1.17 10.43
C MET A 72 13.03 0.22 11.45
N LYS A 73 14.35 -0.01 11.40
CA LYS A 73 15.08 -0.77 12.43
C LYS A 73 14.99 -0.11 13.80
N ASP A 74 15.09 1.22 13.85
CA ASP A 74 14.95 1.94 15.11
C ASP A 74 13.52 1.86 15.66
N LEU A 75 12.53 1.89 14.79
CA LEU A 75 11.11 1.85 15.16
C LEU A 75 10.65 0.45 15.60
N CYS A 76 11.08 -0.60 14.90
CA CYS A 76 10.62 -1.98 15.12
C CYS A 76 11.59 -2.80 15.99
N GLY A 77 12.82 -2.32 16.20
CA GLY A 77 13.84 -3.08 16.90
C GLY A 77 14.12 -4.43 16.25
N SER A 78 14.20 -5.49 17.06
CA SER A 78 14.44 -6.86 16.61
C SER A 78 13.14 -7.64 16.29
N GLU A 79 11.97 -7.02 16.37
CA GLU A 79 10.70 -7.71 16.12
C GLU A 79 10.54 -8.09 14.64
N VAL A 80 11.17 -7.35 13.73
CA VAL A 80 11.11 -7.59 12.29
C VAL A 80 12.50 -7.55 11.69
N ASP A 81 12.84 -8.54 10.87
CA ASP A 81 14.05 -8.53 10.06
C ASP A 81 13.89 -7.58 8.85
N ILE A 82 14.09 -6.29 9.11
CA ILE A 82 13.96 -5.22 8.11
C ILE A 82 14.97 -5.38 6.97
N ASP A 83 16.16 -5.90 7.23
CA ASP A 83 17.21 -6.04 6.22
C ASP A 83 16.85 -7.06 5.14
N ASN A 84 16.26 -8.17 5.55
CA ASN A 84 15.93 -9.29 4.68
C ASN A 84 14.43 -9.31 4.28
N MET A 85 13.65 -8.31 4.68
CA MET A 85 12.25 -8.22 4.24
C MET A 85 12.21 -8.06 2.72
N PRO A 86 11.57 -8.98 1.97
CA PRO A 86 11.46 -8.86 0.52
C PRO A 86 10.50 -7.74 0.14
N PHE A 87 10.64 -7.22 -1.08
CA PHE A 87 9.63 -6.33 -1.66
C PHE A 87 8.27 -7.03 -1.65
N TYR A 88 7.22 -6.33 -1.27
CA TYR A 88 5.92 -6.88 -0.90
C TYR A 88 5.93 -7.79 0.35
N GLY A 89 7.01 -7.86 1.12
CA GLY A 89 7.03 -8.53 2.42
C GLY A 89 6.04 -7.89 3.40
N LEU A 90 5.53 -8.72 4.32
CA LEU A 90 4.57 -8.32 5.35
C LEU A 90 5.00 -8.88 6.70
N ALA A 91 4.95 -8.06 7.73
CA ALA A 91 5.22 -8.47 9.09
C ALA A 91 4.31 -7.71 10.07
N SER A 92 4.06 -8.32 11.22
CA SER A 92 3.44 -7.66 12.36
C SER A 92 4.54 -7.18 13.31
N ALA A 93 4.44 -5.94 13.77
CA ALA A 93 5.38 -5.34 14.71
C ALA A 93 4.70 -4.28 15.57
N LYS A 94 5.45 -3.77 16.55
CA LYS A 94 5.04 -2.58 17.30
C LYS A 94 5.85 -1.37 16.84
N VAL A 95 5.15 -0.27 16.60
CA VAL A 95 5.76 1.04 16.34
C VAL A 95 5.25 2.02 17.40
N GLY A 96 6.16 2.62 18.17
CA GLY A 96 5.76 3.44 19.32
C GLY A 96 4.94 2.68 20.37
N GLY A 97 5.14 1.36 20.49
CA GLY A 97 4.39 0.48 21.39
C GLY A 97 3.00 0.06 20.88
N ARG A 98 2.59 0.49 19.67
CA ARG A 98 1.29 0.23 19.07
C ARG A 98 1.37 -0.85 17.99
N SER A 99 0.36 -1.72 17.93
CA SER A 99 0.30 -2.83 16.96
C SER A 99 0.15 -2.31 15.52
N CYS A 100 1.07 -2.72 14.66
CA CYS A 100 1.10 -2.34 13.26
C CYS A 100 1.33 -3.56 12.36
N ILE A 101 0.88 -3.43 11.13
CA ILE A 101 1.34 -4.27 10.02
C ILE A 101 2.36 -3.45 9.24
N ILE A 102 3.54 -4.02 9.02
CA ILE A 102 4.61 -3.40 8.25
C ILE A 102 4.68 -4.06 6.89
N SER A 103 4.83 -3.28 5.85
CA SER A 103 5.06 -3.78 4.51
C SER A 103 6.17 -3.04 3.80
N GLN A 104 7.07 -3.77 3.11
CA GLN A 104 8.08 -3.15 2.26
C GLN A 104 7.47 -2.79 0.91
N THR A 105 6.94 -1.59 0.86
CA THR A 105 6.30 -0.98 -0.32
C THR A 105 6.29 0.52 -0.21
N GLY A 106 5.76 1.18 -1.25
CA GLY A 106 5.53 2.60 -1.29
C GLY A 106 5.05 3.07 -2.64
N PHE A 107 4.75 4.35 -2.73
CA PHE A 107 4.22 5.03 -3.91
C PHE A 107 5.23 6.05 -4.48
N SER A 108 6.52 5.76 -4.35
CA SER A 108 7.58 6.72 -4.72
C SER A 108 8.65 6.15 -5.65
N GLY A 109 8.68 4.83 -5.85
CA GLY A 109 9.79 4.15 -6.52
C GLY A 109 11.07 4.05 -5.70
N GLU A 110 11.10 4.68 -4.51
CA GLU A 110 12.23 4.60 -3.58
C GLU A 110 12.13 3.36 -2.69
N SER A 111 13.25 2.98 -2.09
CA SER A 111 13.21 2.00 -0.99
C SER A 111 12.35 2.53 0.14
N GLY A 112 11.37 1.75 0.58
CA GLY A 112 10.45 2.24 1.58
C GLY A 112 9.57 1.19 2.22
N PHE A 113 8.81 1.65 3.18
CA PHE A 113 7.88 0.84 3.97
C PHE A 113 6.57 1.59 4.16
N GLU A 114 5.52 0.81 4.31
CA GLU A 114 4.22 1.28 4.75
C GLU A 114 3.92 0.65 6.12
N ILE A 115 3.52 1.49 7.05
CA ILE A 115 3.13 1.11 8.41
C ILE A 115 1.62 1.29 8.48
N TYR A 116 0.88 0.21 8.68
CA TYR A 116 -0.57 0.22 8.87
C TYR A 116 -0.86 0.11 10.37
N LEU A 117 -1.18 1.22 11.00
CA LEU A 117 -1.54 1.26 12.41
C LEU A 117 -2.93 0.68 12.61
N ARG A 118 -3.06 -0.29 13.51
CA ARG A 118 -4.37 -0.79 13.99
C ARG A 118 -4.92 0.16 15.06
N GLU A 119 -6.25 0.26 15.15
CA GLU A 119 -6.94 1.17 16.08
C GLU A 119 -6.45 2.63 15.91
N ALA A 120 -6.37 3.05 14.64
CA ALA A 120 -5.77 4.32 14.27
C ALA A 120 -6.50 5.52 14.88
N THR A 121 -7.82 5.45 15.02
CA THR A 121 -8.64 6.47 15.70
C THR A 121 -8.14 6.78 17.11
N LEU A 122 -7.59 5.79 17.81
CA LEU A 122 -7.10 5.94 19.18
C LEU A 122 -5.62 6.31 19.26
N TYR A 123 -4.79 5.82 18.32
CA TYR A 123 -3.33 5.79 18.49
C TYR A 123 -2.54 6.46 17.37
N ALA A 124 -3.20 7.12 16.42
CA ALA A 124 -2.51 7.76 15.29
C ALA A 124 -1.47 8.79 15.74
N GLU A 125 -1.81 9.63 16.72
CA GLU A 125 -0.92 10.65 17.26
C GLU A 125 0.32 10.05 17.95
N ASP A 126 0.12 9.01 18.76
CA ASP A 126 1.21 8.32 19.45
C ASP A 126 2.22 7.74 18.45
N MET A 127 1.72 7.04 17.44
CA MET A 127 2.56 6.43 16.40
C MET A 127 3.27 7.51 15.57
N TRP A 128 2.56 8.55 15.17
CA TRP A 128 3.11 9.67 14.41
C TRP A 128 4.27 10.34 15.16
N ASN A 129 4.07 10.65 16.45
CA ASN A 129 5.10 11.26 17.29
C ASN A 129 6.31 10.35 17.47
N ALA A 130 6.10 9.03 17.61
CA ALA A 130 7.19 8.05 17.67
C ALA A 130 8.01 8.03 16.37
N VAL A 131 7.36 8.07 15.23
CA VAL A 131 8.01 8.13 13.90
C VAL A 131 8.82 9.42 13.76
N LEU A 132 8.24 10.57 14.11
CA LEU A 132 8.94 11.86 14.03
C LEU A 132 10.15 11.89 14.94
N GLU A 133 10.03 11.41 16.18
CA GLU A 133 11.14 11.42 17.15
C GLU A 133 12.28 10.52 16.67
N ALA A 134 12.00 9.27 16.30
CA ALA A 134 12.99 8.37 15.74
C ALA A 134 13.61 8.89 14.44
N GLY A 135 12.83 9.63 13.66
CA GLY A 135 13.24 10.19 12.38
C GLY A 135 14.27 11.32 12.46
N LYS A 136 14.37 12.02 13.60
CA LYS A 136 15.28 13.17 13.76
C LYS A 136 16.72 12.84 13.38
N LYS A 137 17.26 11.73 13.87
CA LYS A 137 18.64 11.30 13.57
C LYS A 137 18.86 10.84 12.12
N HIS A 138 17.78 10.59 11.40
CA HIS A 138 17.80 10.18 10.00
C HIS A 138 17.53 11.34 9.04
N ASN A 139 17.33 12.57 9.56
CA ASN A 139 16.88 13.75 8.80
C ASN A 139 15.54 13.48 8.10
N LEU A 140 14.59 12.86 8.79
CA LEU A 140 13.25 12.65 8.30
C LEU A 140 12.57 13.99 8.02
N MET A 141 11.91 14.07 6.86
CA MET A 141 11.09 15.20 6.48
C MET A 141 9.67 14.73 6.18
N VAL A 142 8.68 15.46 6.69
CA VAL A 142 7.28 15.21 6.33
C VAL A 142 7.02 15.78 4.96
N ILE A 143 6.48 14.95 4.06
CA ILE A 143 6.10 15.35 2.70
C ILE A 143 4.72 14.80 2.37
N ALA A 144 4.06 15.39 1.39
CA ALA A 144 2.88 14.81 0.75
C ALA A 144 3.28 13.81 -0.34
N PRO A 145 2.36 12.96 -0.83
CA PRO A 145 2.61 12.10 -1.99
C PRO A 145 3.13 12.91 -3.16
N ALA A 146 4.27 12.49 -3.73
CA ALA A 146 4.96 13.20 -4.80
C ALA A 146 4.69 12.51 -6.14
N HIS A 147 3.66 12.97 -6.86
CA HIS A 147 3.23 12.35 -8.13
C HIS A 147 4.34 12.29 -9.19
N HIS A 148 5.25 13.28 -9.23
CA HIS A 148 6.39 13.23 -10.15
C HIS A 148 7.31 12.02 -9.91
N ARG A 149 7.50 11.59 -8.65
CA ARG A 149 8.32 10.42 -8.31
C ARG A 149 7.67 9.12 -8.75
N ARG A 150 6.36 8.96 -8.47
CA ARG A 150 5.66 7.75 -8.90
C ARG A 150 5.62 7.61 -10.42
N ILE A 151 5.48 8.73 -11.16
CA ILE A 151 5.51 8.74 -12.63
C ILE A 151 6.89 8.33 -13.14
N GLN A 152 7.98 8.87 -12.57
CA GLN A 152 9.34 8.46 -12.90
C GLN A 152 9.60 6.97 -12.65
N ALA A 153 8.93 6.40 -11.65
CA ALA A 153 9.03 4.98 -11.31
C ALA A 153 8.05 4.08 -12.10
N GLY A 154 7.25 4.65 -12.99
CA GLY A 154 6.23 3.90 -13.75
C GLY A 154 5.06 3.40 -12.90
N ILE A 155 4.82 3.98 -11.72
CA ILE A 155 3.72 3.59 -10.85
C ILE A 155 2.45 4.34 -11.28
N LEU A 156 1.42 3.58 -11.64
CA LEU A 156 0.11 4.10 -12.03
C LEU A 156 -0.70 4.51 -10.80
N SER A 157 -1.66 5.39 -11.02
CA SER A 157 -2.60 5.87 -10.00
C SER A 157 -4.00 5.87 -10.56
N TRP A 158 -4.89 5.15 -9.91
CA TRP A 158 -6.31 5.16 -10.27
C TRP A 158 -6.90 6.57 -10.12
N GLY A 159 -7.79 6.91 -11.06
CA GLY A 159 -8.39 8.24 -11.15
C GLY A 159 -7.51 9.31 -11.81
N GLN A 160 -6.22 9.03 -12.05
CA GLN A 160 -5.29 9.93 -12.74
C GLN A 160 -4.79 9.36 -14.07
N ASP A 161 -4.35 8.10 -14.06
CA ASP A 161 -3.79 7.44 -15.23
C ASP A 161 -4.76 6.40 -15.82
N MET A 162 -5.72 5.96 -15.05
CA MET A 162 -6.74 4.97 -15.43
C MET A 162 -8.00 5.14 -14.59
N ASP A 163 -9.13 4.72 -15.12
CA ASP A 163 -10.45 4.76 -14.50
C ASP A 163 -11.35 3.64 -15.06
N HIS A 164 -12.66 3.73 -14.81
CA HIS A 164 -13.64 2.74 -15.26
C HIS A 164 -13.86 2.69 -16.78
N GLU A 165 -13.33 3.65 -17.54
CA GLU A 165 -13.37 3.68 -19.02
C GLU A 165 -12.13 2.99 -19.62
N HIS A 166 -11.08 2.75 -18.82
CA HIS A 166 -9.84 2.13 -19.25
C HIS A 166 -9.81 0.64 -18.97
N ASN A 167 -9.49 -0.14 -20.00
CA ASN A 167 -9.28 -1.59 -19.85
C ASN A 167 -7.79 -1.86 -19.66
N PRO A 168 -7.37 -2.59 -18.59
CA PRO A 168 -5.95 -2.83 -18.32
C PRO A 168 -5.26 -3.73 -19.35
N PHE A 169 -6.02 -4.57 -20.06
CA PHE A 169 -5.41 -5.57 -20.95
C PHE A 169 -5.00 -5.04 -22.34
N PRO A 170 -5.77 -4.21 -23.07
CA PRO A 170 -5.38 -3.78 -24.41
C PRO A 170 -4.39 -2.61 -24.45
N VAL A 171 -4.29 -1.79 -23.40
CA VAL A 171 -3.57 -0.52 -23.44
C VAL A 171 -2.32 -0.52 -22.58
N SER A 172 -2.37 -0.98 -21.34
CA SER A 172 -1.23 -0.82 -20.43
C SER A 172 -0.12 -1.84 -20.65
N TYR A 173 -0.45 -3.07 -21.03
CA TYR A 173 0.58 -4.11 -21.26
C TYR A 173 1.31 -3.97 -22.61
N THR A 174 0.66 -3.45 -23.64
CA THR A 174 1.32 -3.18 -24.92
C THR A 174 2.22 -1.96 -24.83
N HIS A 175 1.89 -0.94 -24.05
CA HIS A 175 2.74 0.22 -23.83
C HIS A 175 3.97 -0.11 -22.98
N LEU A 176 3.83 -0.86 -21.91
CA LEU A 176 4.95 -1.29 -21.08
C LEU A 176 5.91 -2.20 -21.87
N ARG A 177 5.40 -3.12 -22.69
CA ARG A 177 6.25 -3.94 -23.57
C ARG A 177 6.92 -3.17 -24.70
N ALA A 178 6.32 -2.09 -25.21
CA ALA A 178 6.91 -1.28 -26.24
C ALA A 178 8.15 -0.49 -25.75
N HIS A 179 8.25 -0.20 -24.47
CA HIS A 179 9.43 0.42 -23.87
C HIS A 179 10.54 -0.57 -23.51
N GLU A 180 10.20 -1.84 -23.24
CA GLU A 180 11.20 -2.89 -22.94
C GLU A 180 11.89 -3.45 -24.20
N THR A 181 11.35 -3.22 -25.39
CA THR A 181 11.93 -3.73 -26.65
C THR A 181 12.79 -2.72 -27.41
N GLN A 182 13.09 -1.55 -26.83
CA GLN A 182 13.96 -0.54 -27.46
C GLN A 182 15.42 -0.56 -26.96
N ASP A 183 15.77 -1.47 -26.07
CA ASP A 183 17.14 -1.63 -25.54
C ASP A 183 17.84 -2.94 -25.98
N ASP A 184 17.63 -3.35 -27.25
CA ASP A 184 18.44 -4.36 -27.93
C ASP A 184 19.24 -3.75 -29.13
#